data_b62cbead33c265df9e810b24840e6a54
#
_entry.id   b62cbead33c265df9e810b24840e6a54
#
_cell.length_a   1.000
_cell.length_b   1.000
_cell.length_c   1.000
_cell.angle_alpha   90.00
_cell.angle_beta   90.00
_cell.angle_gamma   90.00
#
_symmetry.space_group_name_H-M   'P 1'
#
loop_
_entity.id
_entity.type
_entity.pdbx_description
1 polymer ?
#
loop_
_entity_poly.entity_id
_entity_poly.type
_entity_poly.pdbx_seq_one_letter_code
_entity_poly.pdbx_strand_id
1 'polypeptide(L)'
;MNKYIKRIIGDFQKPKEPIYYTSLFKSCGIGEYNLKDNLRLVCAVGNEIVPQRAKWAKEIYPECDVVCGDILEKKTFKKLVRLHKEKGCTGVMASPPCQSYTLSNSRRNPSDKRGHLFEPTLEFVRRTNPEWVMIENVPQMLTVKLDDGRVVGKYIVEQLKKMGYIVHYGVQNAANFFTPQNRRRAVILARKAKAWELPKPFDEVITLRDAIGDLPSLECGQRSHLKYHVAPMWALPQIKVMQHTPTGCSAHDNPVWKPVNVDGTPSKAKFHSSFQRKAWDEPCNTILCDSKSVSGFRTCHPGRPLEGFRWSDSRPLTVLELLRVTGLPDDYPIPEWASDKLIRDAMGECFASLHVLAIMRGLFD
;
A
#
# COMPACT_ATOMS: atom_id res chain seq x y z
N MET A 1 -17.55 -2.79 -2.27
CA MET A 1 -16.64 -3.46 -1.32
C MET A 1 -17.15 -4.83 -0.87
N ASN A 2 -18.26 -4.93 -0.18
CA ASN A 2 -18.76 -6.19 0.40
C ASN A 2 -18.87 -7.38 -0.57
N LYS A 3 -19.24 -7.16 -1.84
CA LYS A 3 -19.30 -8.22 -2.85
C LYS A 3 -17.95 -8.87 -3.13
N TYR A 4 -16.87 -8.09 -3.13
CA TYR A 4 -15.51 -8.59 -3.39
C TYR A 4 -14.94 -9.35 -2.19
N ILE A 5 -15.20 -8.85 -0.97
CA ILE A 5 -14.85 -9.55 0.27
C ILE A 5 -15.52 -10.93 0.30
N LYS A 6 -16.83 -11.03 -0.02
CA LYS A 6 -17.54 -12.30 -0.10
C LYS A 6 -16.90 -13.26 -1.11
N ARG A 7 -16.48 -12.77 -2.28
CA ARG A 7 -15.82 -13.61 -3.30
C ARG A 7 -14.44 -14.10 -2.87
N ILE A 8 -13.67 -13.28 -2.16
CA ILE A 8 -12.36 -13.68 -1.61
C ILE A 8 -12.53 -14.75 -0.52
N ILE A 9 -13.52 -14.58 0.34
CA ILE A 9 -13.74 -15.47 1.47
C ILE A 9 -14.38 -16.79 1.03
N GLY A 10 -15.30 -16.75 0.05
CA GLY A 10 -16.08 -17.92 -0.36
C GLY A 10 -16.86 -18.52 0.82
N ASP A 11 -16.87 -19.85 0.90
CA ASP A 11 -17.56 -20.62 1.95
C ASP A 11 -16.75 -20.76 3.25
N PHE A 12 -15.72 -19.93 3.44
CA PHE A 12 -14.87 -20.01 4.62
C PHE A 12 -15.65 -19.82 5.91
N GLN A 13 -15.45 -20.76 6.84
CA GLN A 13 -16.00 -20.70 8.18
C GLN A 13 -14.95 -20.09 9.11
N LYS A 14 -15.31 -18.96 9.75
CA LYS A 14 -14.42 -18.28 10.68
C LYS A 14 -14.10 -19.19 11.88
N PRO A 15 -12.86 -19.20 12.36
CA PRO A 15 -12.51 -19.91 13.58
C PRO A 15 -13.36 -19.43 14.76
N LYS A 16 -13.63 -20.31 15.75
CA LYS A 16 -14.40 -19.95 16.95
C LYS A 16 -13.67 -18.89 17.77
N GLU A 17 -12.37 -19.05 17.92
CA GLU A 17 -11.52 -18.13 18.67
C GLU A 17 -10.69 -17.25 17.74
N PRO A 18 -10.37 -16.02 18.13
CA PRO A 18 -9.48 -15.16 17.36
C PRO A 18 -8.06 -15.71 17.32
N ILE A 19 -7.39 -15.53 16.19
CA ILE A 19 -5.97 -15.83 16.02
C ILE A 19 -5.20 -14.52 16.11
N TYR A 20 -4.29 -14.43 17.07
CA TYR A 20 -3.50 -13.24 17.34
C TYR A 20 -2.18 -13.26 16.57
N TYR A 21 -1.77 -12.08 16.08
CA TYR A 21 -0.49 -11.93 15.40
C TYR A 21 0.20 -10.61 15.77
N THR A 22 1.50 -10.54 15.47
CA THR A 22 2.31 -9.33 15.57
C THR A 22 2.52 -8.74 14.18
N SER A 23 2.32 -7.43 14.05
CA SER A 23 2.60 -6.67 12.82
C SER A 23 3.82 -5.78 13.02
N LEU A 24 4.92 -6.10 12.34
CA LEU A 24 6.15 -5.31 12.32
C LEU A 24 6.12 -4.31 11.16
N PHE A 25 6.57 -3.08 11.40
CA PHE A 25 6.50 -1.97 10.44
C PHE A 25 5.04 -1.68 10.02
N LYS A 26 4.16 -1.64 11.01
CA LYS A 26 2.70 -1.64 10.85
C LYS A 26 2.16 -0.45 10.07
N SER A 27 2.89 0.69 10.04
CA SER A 27 2.34 1.96 9.57
C SER A 27 0.99 2.28 10.25
N CYS A 28 -0.01 2.74 9.52
CA CYS A 28 -1.37 2.96 10.03
C CYS A 28 -2.23 1.67 10.06
N GLY A 29 -1.70 0.51 9.63
CA GLY A 29 -2.44 -0.75 9.61
C GLY A 29 -3.48 -0.89 8.48
N ILE A 30 -3.43 -0.03 7.46
CA ILE A 30 -4.41 0.01 6.36
C ILE A 30 -4.59 -1.35 5.68
N GLY A 31 -3.49 -2.06 5.40
CA GLY A 31 -3.53 -3.36 4.74
C GLY A 31 -4.25 -4.44 5.54
N GLU A 32 -4.28 -4.31 6.85
CA GLU A 32 -4.84 -5.28 7.78
C GLU A 32 -6.34 -5.07 8.07
N TYR A 33 -6.93 -3.99 7.55
CA TYR A 33 -8.27 -3.52 7.90
C TYR A 33 -9.37 -4.59 7.78
N ASN A 34 -9.28 -5.43 6.75
CA ASN A 34 -10.30 -6.46 6.50
C ASN A 34 -10.07 -7.79 7.25
N LEU A 35 -9.00 -7.94 8.05
CA LEU A 35 -8.62 -9.24 8.60
C LEU A 35 -9.46 -9.66 9.81
N LYS A 36 -9.68 -8.74 10.78
CA LYS A 36 -10.38 -9.03 12.02
C LYS A 36 -11.82 -9.50 11.77
N ASP A 37 -12.57 -8.71 11.02
CA ASP A 37 -14.00 -8.97 10.82
C ASP A 37 -14.27 -10.13 9.85
N ASN A 38 -13.32 -10.41 8.95
CA ASN A 38 -13.53 -11.43 7.93
C ASN A 38 -12.86 -12.76 8.24
N LEU A 39 -11.72 -12.78 8.91
CA LEU A 39 -10.94 -13.99 9.19
C LEU A 39 -10.73 -14.26 10.70
N ARG A 40 -11.18 -13.37 11.59
CA ARG A 40 -10.80 -13.36 13.01
C ARG A 40 -9.29 -13.37 13.26
N LEU A 41 -8.52 -12.81 12.32
CA LEU A 41 -7.11 -12.52 12.52
C LEU A 41 -6.98 -11.14 13.18
N VAL A 42 -6.49 -11.12 14.41
CA VAL A 42 -6.42 -9.92 15.25
C VAL A 42 -4.97 -9.50 15.47
N CYS A 43 -4.63 -8.29 15.05
CA CYS A 43 -3.33 -7.71 15.35
C CYS A 43 -3.28 -7.34 16.84
N ALA A 44 -2.61 -8.15 17.64
CA ALA A 44 -2.50 -7.91 19.09
C ALA A 44 -1.26 -7.07 19.45
N VAL A 45 -0.23 -7.07 18.62
CA VAL A 45 1.01 -6.30 18.83
C VAL A 45 1.42 -5.63 17.51
N GLY A 46 1.71 -4.34 17.55
CA GLY A 46 2.19 -3.58 16.40
C GLY A 46 3.49 -2.85 16.68
N ASN A 47 4.35 -2.70 15.67
CA ASN A 47 5.53 -1.84 15.75
C ASN A 47 5.52 -0.79 14.64
N GLU A 48 5.72 0.46 15.00
CA GLU A 48 5.84 1.58 14.06
C GLU A 48 6.80 2.63 14.66
N ILE A 49 7.71 3.14 13.83
CA ILE A 49 8.68 4.14 14.26
C ILE A 49 8.12 5.58 14.22
N VAL A 50 7.18 5.85 13.31
CA VAL A 50 6.60 7.20 13.12
C VAL A 50 5.46 7.42 14.10
N PRO A 51 5.57 8.37 15.07
CA PRO A 51 4.59 8.55 16.14
C PRO A 51 3.16 8.80 15.64
N GLN A 52 2.99 9.60 14.58
CA GLN A 52 1.66 9.89 14.01
C GLN A 52 1.01 8.64 13.42
N ARG A 53 1.78 7.77 12.75
CA ARG A 53 1.28 6.50 12.20
C ARG A 53 0.94 5.52 13.31
N ALA A 54 1.78 5.42 14.33
CA ALA A 54 1.52 4.59 15.51
C ALA A 54 0.25 5.05 16.25
N LYS A 55 0.03 6.38 16.39
CA LYS A 55 -1.19 6.96 16.96
C LYS A 55 -2.41 6.57 16.13
N TRP A 56 -2.37 6.73 14.81
CA TRP A 56 -3.46 6.35 13.92
C TRP A 56 -3.77 4.85 14.02
N ALA A 57 -2.74 3.98 13.95
CA ALA A 57 -2.92 2.54 14.11
C ALA A 57 -3.61 2.17 15.43
N LYS A 58 -3.27 2.84 16.53
CA LYS A 58 -3.89 2.60 17.85
C LYS A 58 -5.36 3.04 17.90
N GLU A 59 -5.74 4.08 17.19
CA GLU A 59 -7.15 4.52 17.12
C GLU A 59 -8.03 3.53 16.33
N ILE A 60 -7.49 2.93 15.25
CA ILE A 60 -8.22 1.94 14.44
C ILE A 60 -8.23 0.55 15.10
N TYR A 61 -7.14 0.20 15.79
CA TYR A 61 -6.96 -1.09 16.44
C TYR A 61 -6.78 -0.91 17.94
N PRO A 62 -7.84 -0.55 18.69
CA PRO A 62 -7.73 -0.26 20.12
C PRO A 62 -7.25 -1.44 20.96
N GLU A 63 -7.48 -2.68 20.48
CA GLU A 63 -6.99 -3.92 21.09
C GLU A 63 -5.50 -4.18 20.85
N CYS A 64 -4.87 -3.46 19.94
CA CYS A 64 -3.47 -3.65 19.57
C CYS A 64 -2.52 -2.85 20.47
N ASP A 65 -1.56 -3.54 21.07
CA ASP A 65 -0.44 -2.89 21.76
C ASP A 65 0.56 -2.35 20.74
N VAL A 66 0.34 -1.12 20.27
CA VAL A 66 1.24 -0.47 19.31
C VAL A 66 2.46 0.09 20.03
N VAL A 67 3.62 -0.50 19.76
CA VAL A 67 4.93 -0.05 20.26
C VAL A 67 5.51 0.96 19.27
N CYS A 68 5.48 2.24 19.63
CA CYS A 68 6.14 3.29 18.87
C CYS A 68 7.63 3.30 19.22
N GLY A 69 8.50 3.04 18.24
CA GLY A 69 9.96 3.05 18.41
C GLY A 69 10.69 2.26 17.34
N ASP A 70 12.01 2.47 17.29
CA ASP A 70 12.89 1.78 16.34
C ASP A 70 13.08 0.30 16.77
N ILE A 71 12.78 -0.62 15.88
CA ILE A 71 12.97 -2.07 16.12
C ILE A 71 14.44 -2.45 16.33
N LEU A 72 15.40 -1.64 15.88
CA LEU A 72 16.82 -1.83 16.09
C LEU A 72 17.24 -1.54 17.54
N GLU A 73 16.45 -0.79 18.28
CA GLU A 73 16.72 -0.51 19.70
C GLU A 73 16.41 -1.75 20.56
N LYS A 74 17.38 -2.18 21.35
CA LYS A 74 17.24 -3.34 22.25
C LYS A 74 15.99 -3.27 23.15
N LYS A 75 15.62 -2.08 23.65
CA LYS A 75 14.45 -1.88 24.50
C LYS A 75 13.16 -2.15 23.74
N THR A 76 13.00 -1.54 22.55
CA THR A 76 11.87 -1.72 21.66
C THR A 76 11.73 -3.19 21.24
N PHE A 77 12.82 -3.79 20.76
CA PHE A 77 12.84 -5.19 20.34
C PHE A 77 12.45 -6.17 21.46
N LYS A 78 13.04 -6.03 22.66
CA LYS A 78 12.71 -6.86 23.83
C LYS A 78 11.23 -6.72 24.22
N LYS A 79 10.69 -5.49 24.19
CA LYS A 79 9.28 -5.22 24.48
C LYS A 79 8.37 -5.94 23.48
N LEU A 80 8.68 -5.88 22.18
CA LEU A 80 7.91 -6.57 21.14
C LEU A 80 7.91 -8.10 21.33
N VAL A 81 9.06 -8.70 21.58
CA VAL A 81 9.17 -10.14 21.85
C VAL A 81 8.38 -10.56 23.09
N ARG A 82 8.43 -9.77 24.16
CA ARG A 82 7.66 -10.01 25.38
C ARG A 82 6.17 -9.96 25.09
N LEU A 83 5.68 -8.88 24.49
CA LEU A 83 4.25 -8.71 24.17
C LEU A 83 3.72 -9.78 23.23
N HIS A 84 4.48 -10.17 22.20
CA HIS A 84 4.11 -11.27 21.31
C HIS A 84 3.77 -12.55 22.10
N LYS A 85 4.63 -12.92 23.07
CA LYS A 85 4.44 -14.10 23.92
C LYS A 85 3.29 -13.93 24.89
N GLU A 86 3.20 -12.80 25.58
CA GLU A 86 2.14 -12.50 26.55
C GLU A 86 0.74 -12.48 25.92
N LYS A 87 0.63 -12.00 24.67
CA LYS A 87 -0.64 -11.96 23.93
C LYS A 87 -0.98 -13.27 23.20
N GLY A 88 -0.13 -14.29 23.30
CA GLY A 88 -0.35 -15.55 22.62
C GLY A 88 -0.36 -15.43 21.09
N CYS A 89 0.45 -14.51 20.53
CA CYS A 89 0.53 -14.36 19.08
C CYS A 89 1.13 -15.60 18.45
N THR A 90 0.45 -16.15 17.44
CA THR A 90 0.91 -17.33 16.68
C THR A 90 1.51 -16.98 15.34
N GLY A 91 1.38 -15.73 14.90
CA GLY A 91 1.85 -15.27 13.60
C GLY A 91 2.58 -13.94 13.60
N VAL A 92 3.31 -13.70 12.51
CA VAL A 92 4.02 -12.45 12.25
C VAL A 92 3.72 -11.96 10.85
N MET A 93 3.27 -10.72 10.72
CA MET A 93 3.26 -9.96 9.47
C MET A 93 4.36 -8.91 9.53
N ALA A 94 5.09 -8.71 8.44
CA ALA A 94 6.14 -7.71 8.36
C ALA A 94 6.22 -7.07 6.96
N SER A 95 6.25 -5.74 6.93
CA SER A 95 6.45 -4.96 5.70
C SER A 95 7.65 -4.01 5.90
N PRO A 96 8.89 -4.53 5.96
CA PRO A 96 10.06 -3.70 6.21
C PRO A 96 10.22 -2.63 5.10
N PRO A 97 10.71 -1.42 5.42
CA PRO A 97 10.88 -0.35 4.43
C PRO A 97 11.69 -0.78 3.22
N CYS A 98 11.19 -0.39 2.03
CA CYS A 98 11.76 -0.74 0.73
C CYS A 98 12.58 0.38 0.07
N GLN A 99 12.74 1.53 0.73
CA GLN A 99 13.25 2.76 0.12
C GLN A 99 14.67 2.61 -0.45
N SER A 100 15.48 1.71 0.08
CA SER A 100 16.81 1.34 -0.45
C SER A 100 16.75 0.48 -1.72
N TYR A 101 15.62 -0.18 -2.01
CA TYR A 101 15.46 -1.11 -3.14
C TYR A 101 14.68 -0.52 -4.32
N THR A 102 13.90 0.56 -4.11
CA THR A 102 12.98 1.07 -5.12
C THR A 102 13.71 1.71 -6.31
N LEU A 103 13.22 1.42 -7.53
CA LEU A 103 13.71 2.03 -8.77
C LEU A 103 13.46 3.55 -8.80
N SER A 104 12.46 4.04 -8.09
CA SER A 104 12.13 5.47 -7.98
C SER A 104 13.11 6.27 -7.13
N ASN A 105 14.00 5.61 -6.38
CA ASN A 105 15.03 6.28 -5.61
C ASN A 105 16.28 6.49 -6.46
N SER A 106 16.39 7.65 -7.10
CA SER A 106 17.58 8.05 -7.87
C SER A 106 18.85 8.25 -7.00
N ARG A 107 18.68 8.33 -5.68
CA ARG A 107 19.77 8.48 -4.67
C ARG A 107 19.97 7.19 -3.89
N ARG A 108 20.09 6.05 -4.59
CA ARG A 108 20.37 4.78 -3.92
C ARG A 108 21.66 4.90 -3.13
N ASN A 109 21.59 4.65 -1.83
CA ASN A 109 22.74 4.51 -0.98
C ASN A 109 22.83 3.03 -0.54
N PRO A 110 23.79 2.25 -1.03
CA PRO A 110 23.97 0.87 -0.62
C PRO A 110 24.16 0.70 0.90
N SER A 111 24.73 1.72 1.55
CA SER A 111 24.95 1.76 3.01
C SER A 111 23.70 2.19 3.79
N ASP A 112 22.54 2.32 3.15
CA ASP A 112 21.30 2.67 3.84
C ASP A 112 20.86 1.53 4.76
N LYS A 113 20.96 1.76 6.08
CA LYS A 113 20.57 0.78 7.11
C LYS A 113 19.15 0.23 6.95
N ARG A 114 18.26 0.97 6.28
CA ARG A 114 16.91 0.52 5.99
C ARG A 114 16.86 -0.69 5.05
N GLY A 115 17.90 -0.90 4.22
CA GLY A 115 18.06 -2.09 3.40
C GLY A 115 18.27 -3.38 4.19
N HIS A 116 18.61 -3.28 5.45
CA HIS A 116 18.89 -4.41 6.34
C HIS A 116 17.78 -4.70 7.35
N LEU A 117 16.62 -4.00 7.28
CA LEU A 117 15.53 -4.19 8.25
C LEU A 117 14.81 -5.55 8.16
N PHE A 118 15.14 -6.38 7.18
CA PHE A 118 14.75 -7.78 7.16
C PHE A 118 15.53 -8.60 8.24
N GLU A 119 16.70 -8.19 8.67
CA GLU A 119 17.50 -8.89 9.69
C GLU A 119 16.82 -8.88 11.07
N PRO A 120 16.39 -7.72 11.63
CA PRO A 120 15.61 -7.72 12.87
C PRO A 120 14.28 -8.45 12.74
N THR A 121 13.68 -8.49 11.53
CA THR A 121 12.49 -9.30 11.29
C THR A 121 12.79 -10.79 11.48
N LEU A 122 13.85 -11.31 10.85
CA LEU A 122 14.28 -12.71 10.99
C LEU A 122 14.68 -13.05 12.44
N GLU A 123 15.36 -12.13 13.13
CA GLU A 123 15.71 -12.32 14.54
C GLU A 123 14.46 -12.36 15.43
N PHE A 124 13.44 -11.53 15.14
CA PHE A 124 12.17 -11.56 15.83
C PHE A 124 11.47 -12.91 15.62
N VAL A 125 11.40 -13.40 14.40
CA VAL A 125 10.85 -14.73 14.06
C VAL A 125 11.59 -15.83 14.81
N ARG A 126 12.93 -15.78 14.88
CA ARG A 126 13.73 -16.77 15.61
C ARG A 126 13.41 -16.79 17.10
N ARG A 127 13.23 -15.63 17.73
CA ARG A 127 12.98 -15.52 19.18
C ARG A 127 11.55 -15.82 19.58
N THR A 128 10.60 -15.56 18.71
CA THR A 128 9.17 -15.77 18.98
C THR A 128 8.68 -17.11 18.46
N ASN A 129 9.36 -17.67 17.46
CA ASN A 129 9.07 -18.98 16.87
C ASN A 129 7.59 -19.16 16.45
N PRO A 130 6.99 -18.20 15.71
CA PRO A 130 5.59 -18.23 15.34
C PRO A 130 5.25 -19.44 14.44
N GLU A 131 3.97 -19.78 14.33
CA GLU A 131 3.48 -20.84 13.43
C GLU A 131 3.54 -20.42 11.96
N TRP A 132 3.34 -19.12 11.71
CA TRP A 132 3.35 -18.56 10.36
C TRP A 132 3.97 -17.16 10.31
N VAL A 133 4.53 -16.84 9.16
CA VAL A 133 5.17 -15.55 8.86
C VAL A 133 4.78 -15.10 7.46
N MET A 134 4.34 -13.85 7.32
CA MET A 134 4.18 -13.17 6.04
C MET A 134 5.14 -11.98 5.97
N ILE A 135 5.96 -11.92 4.91
CA ILE A 135 6.81 -10.75 4.64
C ILE A 135 6.42 -10.17 3.29
N GLU A 136 6.14 -8.88 3.25
CA GLU A 136 5.79 -8.13 2.04
C GLU A 136 6.84 -7.08 1.73
N ASN A 137 7.06 -6.85 0.44
CA ASN A 137 7.93 -5.77 -0.04
C ASN A 137 7.69 -5.46 -1.53
N VAL A 138 8.45 -4.51 -2.08
CA VAL A 138 8.49 -4.30 -3.53
C VAL A 138 9.13 -5.51 -4.26
N PRO A 139 8.78 -5.77 -5.54
CA PRO A 139 9.31 -6.92 -6.29
C PRO A 139 10.84 -7.02 -6.29
N GLN A 140 11.52 -5.88 -6.28
CA GLN A 140 12.99 -5.80 -6.29
C GLN A 140 13.65 -6.48 -5.07
N MET A 141 12.93 -6.59 -3.93
CA MET A 141 13.46 -7.32 -2.77
C MET A 141 13.89 -8.74 -3.11
N LEU A 142 13.22 -9.40 -4.04
CA LEU A 142 13.55 -10.79 -4.41
C LEU A 142 14.88 -10.91 -5.17
N THR A 143 15.34 -9.85 -5.82
CA THR A 143 16.49 -9.87 -6.74
C THR A 143 17.62 -8.93 -6.35
N VAL A 144 17.39 -7.97 -5.45
CA VAL A 144 18.40 -7.00 -5.05
C VAL A 144 19.56 -7.70 -4.33
N LYS A 145 20.79 -7.33 -4.74
CA LYS A 145 22.03 -7.80 -4.14
C LYS A 145 22.57 -6.71 -3.22
N LEU A 146 22.93 -7.08 -2.01
CA LEU A 146 23.59 -6.22 -1.04
C LEU A 146 25.11 -6.15 -1.30
N ASP A 147 25.78 -5.19 -0.65
CA ASP A 147 27.24 -5.00 -0.79
C ASP A 147 28.04 -6.24 -0.35
N ASP A 148 27.52 -7.02 0.60
CA ASP A 148 28.09 -8.28 1.05
C ASP A 148 27.82 -9.48 0.10
N GLY A 149 27.18 -9.23 -1.03
CA GLY A 149 26.90 -10.23 -2.05
C GLY A 149 25.62 -11.03 -1.84
N ARG A 150 24.90 -10.88 -0.72
CA ARG A 150 23.62 -11.55 -0.47
C ARG A 150 22.52 -11.03 -1.37
N VAL A 151 21.73 -11.93 -1.94
CA VAL A 151 20.43 -11.59 -2.58
C VAL A 151 19.37 -11.64 -1.50
N VAL A 152 18.73 -10.49 -1.19
CA VAL A 152 17.88 -10.32 -0.01
C VAL A 152 16.75 -11.37 0.05
N GLY A 153 15.96 -11.51 -1.02
CA GLY A 153 14.85 -12.47 -1.03
C GLY A 153 15.32 -13.92 -0.85
N LYS A 154 16.40 -14.32 -1.52
CA LYS A 154 17.00 -15.65 -1.38
C LYS A 154 17.46 -15.90 0.07
N TYR A 155 18.14 -14.92 0.66
CA TYR A 155 18.61 -15.01 2.04
C TYR A 155 17.47 -15.18 3.04
N ILE A 156 16.39 -14.35 2.92
CA ILE A 156 15.20 -14.47 3.77
C ILE A 156 14.59 -15.88 3.69
N VAL A 157 14.37 -16.39 2.47
CA VAL A 157 13.80 -17.72 2.23
C VAL A 157 14.68 -18.82 2.86
N GLU A 158 16.00 -18.77 2.68
CA GLU A 158 16.93 -19.73 3.26
C GLU A 158 16.92 -19.70 4.79
N GLN A 159 16.87 -18.50 5.41
CA GLN A 159 16.80 -18.40 6.86
C GLN A 159 15.48 -18.97 7.41
N LEU A 160 14.35 -18.68 6.79
CA LEU A 160 13.05 -19.24 7.20
C LEU A 160 13.02 -20.77 7.05
N LYS A 161 13.57 -21.32 5.95
CA LYS A 161 13.72 -22.78 5.78
C LYS A 161 14.60 -23.41 6.86
N LYS A 162 15.72 -22.77 7.23
CA LYS A 162 16.60 -23.23 8.34
C LYS A 162 15.88 -23.19 9.69
N MET A 163 14.86 -22.33 9.88
CA MET A 163 14.03 -22.29 11.08
C MET A 163 12.87 -23.32 11.05
N GLY A 164 12.80 -24.18 10.02
CA GLY A 164 11.79 -25.24 9.91
C GLY A 164 10.48 -24.83 9.22
N TYR A 165 10.46 -23.70 8.50
CA TYR A 165 9.28 -23.30 7.77
C TYR A 165 9.24 -23.90 6.34
N ILE A 166 8.03 -24.26 5.89
CA ILE A 166 7.71 -24.46 4.48
C ILE A 166 7.47 -23.08 3.89
N VAL A 167 8.20 -22.71 2.83
CA VAL A 167 8.21 -21.33 2.32
C VAL A 167 7.76 -21.29 0.87
N HIS A 168 6.73 -20.48 0.59
CA HIS A 168 6.29 -20.07 -0.74
C HIS A 168 6.52 -18.57 -0.94
N TYR A 169 6.87 -18.15 -2.13
CA TYR A 169 7.08 -16.75 -2.42
C TYR A 169 6.91 -16.42 -3.90
N GLY A 170 6.62 -15.18 -4.19
CA GLY A 170 6.47 -14.70 -5.55
C GLY A 170 6.07 -13.24 -5.62
N VAL A 171 5.81 -12.77 -6.83
CA VAL A 171 5.30 -11.43 -7.08
C VAL A 171 3.84 -11.52 -7.46
N GLN A 172 3.00 -10.78 -6.74
CA GLN A 172 1.57 -10.67 -7.03
C GLN A 172 1.17 -9.22 -7.33
N ASN A 173 0.07 -9.05 -8.06
CA ASN A 173 -0.51 -7.74 -8.36
C ASN A 173 -1.86 -7.60 -7.64
N ALA A 174 -2.04 -6.53 -6.89
CA ALA A 174 -3.29 -6.26 -6.18
C ALA A 174 -4.51 -6.17 -7.12
N ALA A 175 -4.32 -5.77 -8.38
CA ALA A 175 -5.38 -5.75 -9.39
C ALA A 175 -6.03 -7.12 -9.61
N ASN A 176 -5.31 -8.21 -9.39
CA ASN A 176 -5.81 -9.58 -9.51
C ASN A 176 -6.67 -10.03 -8.32
N PHE A 177 -6.85 -9.17 -7.32
CA PHE A 177 -7.58 -9.43 -6.07
C PHE A 177 -8.59 -8.32 -5.79
N PHE A 178 -9.34 -7.91 -6.83
CA PHE A 178 -10.40 -6.90 -6.78
C PHE A 178 -9.97 -5.53 -6.23
N THR A 179 -8.67 -5.26 -6.16
CA THR A 179 -8.17 -3.92 -5.86
C THR A 179 -8.02 -3.16 -7.19
N PRO A 180 -8.70 -2.03 -7.39
CA PRO A 180 -8.63 -1.30 -8.65
C PRO A 180 -7.30 -0.54 -8.80
N GLN A 181 -6.19 -1.24 -8.54
CA GLN A 181 -4.83 -0.66 -8.56
C GLN A 181 -3.79 -1.67 -9.02
N ASN A 182 -3.03 -1.32 -10.04
CA ASN A 182 -1.82 -2.02 -10.46
C ASN A 182 -0.71 -1.80 -9.42
N ARG A 183 -0.68 -2.67 -8.38
CA ARG A 183 0.29 -2.60 -7.29
C ARG A 183 0.97 -3.95 -7.10
N ARG A 184 2.12 -4.12 -7.74
CA ARG A 184 2.91 -5.36 -7.65
C ARG A 184 3.72 -5.39 -6.35
N ARG A 185 3.66 -6.54 -5.66
CA ARG A 185 4.39 -6.78 -4.41
C ARG A 185 5.02 -8.16 -4.41
N ALA A 186 6.23 -8.23 -3.87
CA ALA A 186 6.83 -9.49 -3.47
C ALA A 186 6.21 -9.92 -2.14
N VAL A 187 5.81 -11.19 -2.06
CA VAL A 187 5.23 -11.80 -0.87
C VAL A 187 6.00 -13.07 -0.56
N ILE A 188 6.43 -13.23 0.68
CA ILE A 188 7.03 -14.46 1.21
C ILE A 188 6.11 -14.97 2.31
N LEU A 189 5.61 -16.19 2.13
CA LEU A 189 4.73 -16.91 3.04
C LEU A 189 5.49 -18.08 3.63
N ALA A 190 5.50 -18.19 4.94
CA ALA A 190 6.19 -19.25 5.65
C ALA A 190 5.28 -19.84 6.74
N ARG A 191 5.15 -21.15 6.78
CA ARG A 191 4.32 -21.87 7.75
C ARG A 191 5.00 -23.18 8.16
N LYS A 192 4.83 -23.63 9.41
CA LYS A 192 5.53 -24.82 9.93
C LYS A 192 4.87 -26.13 9.55
N ALA A 193 3.61 -26.28 9.90
CA ALA A 193 2.95 -27.58 9.84
C ALA A 193 2.36 -27.91 8.46
N LYS A 194 2.10 -26.93 7.62
CA LYS A 194 1.40 -27.07 6.35
C LYS A 194 1.89 -26.04 5.35
N ALA A 195 1.85 -26.34 4.07
CA ALA A 195 2.11 -25.36 3.02
C ALA A 195 1.08 -24.22 3.05
N TRP A 196 1.55 -22.99 2.84
CA TRP A 196 0.71 -21.82 2.65
C TRP A 196 1.07 -21.20 1.32
N GLU A 197 0.25 -21.43 0.34
CA GLU A 197 0.51 -21.04 -1.03
C GLU A 197 0.02 -19.61 -1.32
N LEU A 198 0.61 -18.99 -2.33
CA LEU A 198 0.13 -17.73 -2.86
C LEU A 198 -1.26 -17.92 -3.49
N PRO A 199 -2.24 -17.04 -3.20
CA PRO A 199 -3.56 -17.17 -3.78
C PRO A 199 -3.53 -17.06 -5.31
N LYS A 200 -4.41 -17.82 -5.98
CA LYS A 200 -4.59 -17.72 -7.42
C LYS A 200 -5.27 -16.40 -7.78
N PRO A 201 -4.87 -15.75 -8.88
CA PRO A 201 -5.55 -14.58 -9.40
C PRO A 201 -7.03 -14.83 -9.69
N PHE A 202 -7.88 -13.83 -9.47
CA PHE A 202 -9.25 -13.83 -10.00
C PHE A 202 -9.24 -13.32 -11.44
N ASP A 203 -10.18 -13.79 -12.26
CA ASP A 203 -10.27 -13.39 -13.68
C ASP A 203 -10.82 -11.97 -13.88
N GLU A 204 -11.58 -11.45 -12.90
CA GLU A 204 -12.16 -10.12 -12.95
C GLU A 204 -11.18 -9.04 -12.47
N VAL A 205 -10.93 -8.06 -13.31
CA VAL A 205 -10.13 -6.88 -13.00
C VAL A 205 -11.04 -5.66 -12.87
N ILE A 206 -10.90 -4.94 -11.76
CA ILE A 206 -11.67 -3.73 -11.48
C ILE A 206 -10.94 -2.52 -12.06
N THR A 207 -11.60 -1.81 -12.96
CA THR A 207 -11.05 -0.60 -13.59
C THR A 207 -11.20 0.62 -12.68
N LEU A 208 -10.50 1.68 -13.03
CA LEU A 208 -10.68 2.96 -12.34
C LEU A 208 -12.11 3.49 -12.52
N ARG A 209 -12.72 3.26 -13.69
CA ARG A 209 -14.13 3.60 -13.97
C ARG A 209 -15.09 2.89 -13.01
N ASP A 210 -14.89 1.61 -12.78
CA ASP A 210 -15.71 0.83 -11.83
C ASP A 210 -15.57 1.33 -10.39
N ALA A 211 -14.39 1.85 -10.04
CA ALA A 211 -14.09 2.28 -8.68
C ALA A 211 -14.61 3.70 -8.36
N ILE A 212 -14.47 4.65 -9.29
CA ILE A 212 -14.70 6.08 -9.02
C ILE A 212 -15.56 6.77 -10.08
N GLY A 213 -16.04 6.06 -11.10
CA GLY A 213 -16.81 6.67 -12.21
C GLY A 213 -18.19 7.20 -11.81
N ASP A 214 -18.74 6.72 -10.69
CA ASP A 214 -20.00 7.16 -10.09
C ASP A 214 -19.87 8.45 -9.27
N LEU A 215 -18.65 8.87 -8.93
CA LEU A 215 -18.43 10.06 -8.11
C LEU A 215 -18.67 11.35 -8.91
N PRO A 216 -19.18 12.41 -8.23
CA PRO A 216 -19.33 13.72 -8.86
C PRO A 216 -18.00 14.26 -9.40
N SER A 217 -18.06 14.90 -10.57
CA SER A 217 -16.91 15.62 -11.12
C SER A 217 -16.57 16.82 -10.25
N LEU A 218 -15.29 17.07 -10.02
CA LEU A 218 -14.77 18.19 -9.24
C LEU A 218 -13.59 18.83 -9.96
N GLU A 219 -13.57 20.14 -10.03
CA GLU A 219 -12.37 20.89 -10.40
C GLU A 219 -11.48 21.15 -9.16
N CYS A 220 -10.25 21.57 -9.38
CA CYS A 220 -9.32 21.91 -8.29
C CYS A 220 -9.97 22.84 -7.25
N GLY A 221 -9.85 22.50 -5.98
CA GLY A 221 -10.39 23.27 -4.84
C GLY A 221 -11.89 23.05 -4.57
N GLN A 222 -12.62 22.37 -5.42
CA GLN A 222 -14.03 22.06 -5.20
C GLN A 222 -14.23 20.89 -4.23
N ARG A 223 -15.43 20.83 -3.65
CA ARG A 223 -15.88 19.72 -2.78
C ARG A 223 -17.28 19.27 -3.16
N SER A 224 -17.61 18.01 -2.95
CA SER A 224 -18.97 17.51 -2.99
C SER A 224 -19.55 17.36 -1.57
N HIS A 225 -20.78 16.85 -1.48
CA HIS A 225 -21.41 16.49 -0.21
C HIS A 225 -20.85 15.20 0.41
N LEU A 226 -20.06 14.42 -0.34
CA LEU A 226 -19.49 13.16 0.13
C LEU A 226 -18.26 13.41 1.03
N LYS A 227 -18.18 12.65 2.12
CA LYS A 227 -17.03 12.70 3.03
C LYS A 227 -15.74 12.37 2.26
N TYR A 228 -14.66 13.09 2.54
CA TYR A 228 -13.34 12.93 1.90
C TYR A 228 -13.29 13.24 0.39
N HIS A 229 -14.38 13.71 -0.21
CA HIS A 229 -14.40 14.07 -1.62
C HIS A 229 -14.18 15.59 -1.80
N VAL A 230 -12.93 15.98 -1.55
CA VAL A 230 -12.41 17.37 -1.66
C VAL A 230 -11.23 17.35 -2.61
N ALA A 231 -11.31 18.12 -3.69
CA ALA A 231 -10.26 18.21 -4.70
C ALA A 231 -9.08 19.06 -4.21
N PRO A 232 -7.85 18.53 -4.17
CA PRO A 232 -6.68 19.35 -3.90
C PRO A 232 -6.49 20.41 -4.98
N MET A 233 -5.81 21.51 -4.60
CA MET A 233 -5.50 22.61 -5.51
C MET A 233 -4.13 22.40 -6.18
N TRP A 234 -4.06 22.65 -7.47
CA TRP A 234 -2.84 22.90 -8.24
C TRP A 234 -2.72 24.37 -8.64
N ALA A 235 -1.56 24.79 -9.09
CA ALA A 235 -1.38 26.13 -9.65
C ALA A 235 -2.15 26.30 -10.96
N LEU A 236 -2.71 27.46 -11.22
CA LEU A 236 -3.52 27.74 -12.41
C LEU A 236 -2.84 27.37 -13.73
N PRO A 237 -1.52 27.68 -13.96
CA PRO A 237 -0.83 27.26 -15.18
C PRO A 237 -0.84 25.73 -15.35
N GLN A 238 -0.64 24.96 -14.27
CA GLN A 238 -0.64 23.51 -14.30
C GLN A 238 -2.03 22.92 -14.56
N ILE A 239 -3.08 23.51 -13.94
CA ILE A 239 -4.47 23.16 -14.20
C ILE A 239 -4.78 23.33 -15.69
N LYS A 240 -4.39 24.47 -16.29
CA LYS A 240 -4.63 24.78 -17.68
C LYS A 240 -3.98 23.76 -18.62
N VAL A 241 -2.75 23.34 -18.35
CA VAL A 241 -2.07 22.27 -19.09
C VAL A 241 -2.88 20.97 -19.00
N MET A 242 -3.30 20.59 -17.80
CA MET A 242 -4.02 19.34 -17.62
C MET A 242 -5.46 19.38 -18.18
N GLN A 243 -6.11 20.56 -18.27
CA GLN A 243 -7.38 20.72 -18.98
C GLN A 243 -7.30 20.37 -20.47
N HIS A 244 -6.13 20.50 -21.08
CA HIS A 244 -5.89 20.17 -22.49
C HIS A 244 -5.15 18.84 -22.68
N THR A 245 -5.04 18.04 -21.63
CA THR A 245 -4.41 16.71 -21.67
C THR A 245 -5.50 15.64 -21.67
N PRO A 246 -5.61 14.80 -22.70
CA PRO A 246 -6.61 13.74 -22.79
C PRO A 246 -6.44 12.66 -21.71
N THR A 247 -7.53 11.95 -21.41
CA THR A 247 -7.52 10.75 -20.57
C THR A 247 -6.44 9.76 -21.04
N GLY A 248 -5.66 9.24 -20.10
CA GLY A 248 -4.56 8.30 -20.37
C GLY A 248 -3.29 8.93 -20.94
N CYS A 249 -3.35 10.17 -21.44
CA CYS A 249 -2.24 10.84 -22.12
C CYS A 249 -1.38 11.68 -21.16
N SER A 250 -0.18 12.00 -21.64
CA SER A 250 0.75 12.91 -20.97
C SER A 250 0.78 14.27 -21.68
N ALA A 251 0.88 15.35 -20.93
CA ALA A 251 1.09 16.69 -21.48
C ALA A 251 2.43 16.82 -22.21
N HIS A 252 3.37 15.90 -21.99
CA HIS A 252 4.63 15.86 -22.76
C HIS A 252 4.39 15.61 -24.26
N ASP A 253 3.31 14.93 -24.62
CA ASP A 253 2.95 14.61 -26.01
C ASP A 253 2.08 15.70 -26.66
N ASN A 254 1.51 16.62 -25.87
CA ASN A 254 0.67 17.69 -26.39
C ASN A 254 1.54 18.71 -27.18
N PRO A 255 1.16 19.08 -28.41
CA PRO A 255 1.98 20.01 -29.21
C PRO A 255 2.02 21.43 -28.67
N VAL A 256 0.97 21.87 -27.97
CA VAL A 256 0.79 23.24 -27.47
C VAL A 256 0.94 23.32 -25.95
N TRP A 257 0.22 22.48 -25.22
CA TRP A 257 0.11 22.53 -23.77
C TRP A 257 1.15 21.63 -23.09
N LYS A 258 2.41 22.09 -23.10
CA LYS A 258 3.55 21.40 -22.50
C LYS A 258 3.59 21.57 -20.97
N PRO A 259 4.24 20.63 -20.23
CA PRO A 259 4.43 20.74 -18.77
C PRO A 259 5.05 22.08 -18.35
N VAL A 260 4.48 22.68 -17.28
CA VAL A 260 4.93 23.96 -16.72
C VAL A 260 5.16 23.87 -15.21
N ASN A 261 6.00 24.75 -14.71
CA ASN A 261 6.18 25.00 -13.27
C ASN A 261 4.97 25.74 -12.67
N VAL A 262 4.98 25.96 -11.35
CA VAL A 262 3.92 26.68 -10.62
C VAL A 262 3.73 28.12 -11.15
N ASP A 263 4.81 28.77 -11.57
CA ASP A 263 4.84 30.13 -12.12
C ASP A 263 4.50 30.21 -13.63
N GLY A 264 4.24 29.06 -14.28
CA GLY A 264 3.94 28.96 -15.71
C GLY A 264 5.16 28.86 -16.60
N THR A 265 6.38 28.91 -16.10
CA THR A 265 7.59 28.68 -16.88
C THR A 265 7.69 27.22 -17.34
N PRO A 266 8.37 26.90 -18.44
CA PRO A 266 8.53 25.52 -18.91
C PRO A 266 9.14 24.61 -17.85
N SER A 267 8.51 23.45 -17.61
CA SER A 267 9.01 22.45 -16.65
C SER A 267 10.20 21.70 -17.23
N LYS A 268 11.19 21.42 -16.38
CA LYS A 268 12.32 20.53 -16.69
C LYS A 268 12.00 19.04 -16.44
N ALA A 269 10.76 18.69 -16.08
CA ALA A 269 10.36 17.29 -15.88
C ALA A 269 10.55 16.51 -17.19
N LYS A 270 11.30 15.40 -17.13
CA LYS A 270 11.65 14.58 -18.31
C LYS A 270 10.85 13.28 -18.38
N PHE A 271 10.14 12.90 -17.33
CA PHE A 271 9.44 11.63 -17.27
C PHE A 271 8.03 11.77 -17.84
N HIS A 272 7.67 11.00 -18.84
CA HIS A 272 6.33 10.96 -19.44
C HIS A 272 5.22 10.61 -18.43
N SER A 273 5.57 9.96 -17.33
CA SER A 273 4.64 9.66 -16.23
C SER A 273 4.29 10.88 -15.37
N SER A 274 5.01 12.01 -15.51
CA SER A 274 4.62 13.30 -14.94
C SER A 274 3.62 14.00 -15.85
N PHE A 275 2.81 14.89 -15.30
CA PHE A 275 1.75 15.59 -16.05
C PHE A 275 0.90 14.64 -16.90
N GLN A 276 0.62 13.45 -16.36
CA GLN A 276 -0.13 12.41 -17.05
C GLN A 276 -1.47 12.14 -16.34
N ARG A 277 -2.54 12.08 -17.15
CA ARG A 277 -3.83 11.60 -16.68
C ARG A 277 -3.85 10.08 -16.57
N LYS A 278 -4.58 9.58 -15.59
CA LYS A 278 -4.92 8.17 -15.51
C LYS A 278 -5.88 7.79 -16.64
N ALA A 279 -6.01 6.50 -16.91
CA ALA A 279 -7.01 5.97 -17.83
C ALA A 279 -8.22 5.45 -17.05
N TRP A 280 -9.43 5.51 -17.66
CA TRP A 280 -10.66 5.02 -17.06
C TRP A 280 -10.77 3.51 -17.09
N ASP A 281 -10.38 2.90 -18.21
CA ASP A 281 -10.70 1.51 -18.53
C ASP A 281 -9.57 0.51 -18.18
N GLU A 282 -8.72 0.91 -17.26
CA GLU A 282 -7.68 0.09 -16.64
C GLU A 282 -7.64 0.34 -15.12
N PRO A 283 -7.06 -0.59 -14.32
CA PRO A 283 -6.81 -0.35 -12.90
C PRO A 283 -5.93 0.90 -12.73
N CYS A 284 -6.15 1.64 -11.66
CA CYS A 284 -5.29 2.76 -11.28
C CYS A 284 -3.83 2.31 -11.23
N ASN A 285 -2.89 3.12 -11.72
CA ASN A 285 -1.46 2.88 -11.48
C ASN A 285 -1.16 2.88 -9.96
N THR A 286 -0.03 2.31 -9.58
CA THR A 286 0.43 2.33 -8.18
C THR A 286 0.37 3.75 -7.61
N ILE A 287 -0.38 3.94 -6.52
CA ILE A 287 -0.38 5.17 -5.76
C ILE A 287 0.92 5.26 -4.96
N LEU A 288 1.61 6.40 -5.09
CA LEU A 288 2.83 6.72 -4.36
C LEU A 288 2.54 7.77 -3.26
N CYS A 289 3.47 7.98 -2.34
CA CYS A 289 3.34 8.97 -1.27
C CYS A 289 3.08 10.39 -1.81
N ASP A 290 3.81 10.82 -2.85
CA ASP A 290 3.57 12.10 -3.53
C ASP A 290 2.45 12.01 -4.57
N SER A 291 1.27 11.59 -4.15
CA SER A 291 0.09 11.44 -5.02
C SER A 291 -0.66 12.76 -5.27
N LYS A 292 -0.13 13.89 -4.80
CA LYS A 292 -0.73 15.22 -4.96
C LYS A 292 -0.04 16.08 -6.02
N SER A 293 1.25 15.87 -6.26
CA SER A 293 2.03 16.67 -7.22
C SER A 293 1.66 16.31 -8.66
N VAL A 294 1.48 17.32 -9.53
CA VAL A 294 1.27 17.12 -10.96
C VAL A 294 2.49 16.49 -11.63
N SER A 295 3.67 16.74 -11.10
CA SER A 295 4.93 16.12 -11.54
C SER A 295 5.15 14.71 -11.00
N GLY A 296 4.27 14.23 -10.11
CA GLY A 296 4.30 12.86 -9.59
C GLY A 296 3.85 11.83 -10.64
N PHE A 297 4.00 10.56 -10.29
CA PHE A 297 3.73 9.43 -11.19
C PHE A 297 2.24 9.27 -11.49
N ARG A 298 1.79 9.73 -12.68
CA ARG A 298 0.39 9.62 -13.16
C ARG A 298 -0.61 10.04 -12.10
N THR A 299 -0.48 11.24 -11.56
CA THR A 299 -1.30 11.67 -10.41
C THR A 299 -2.65 12.24 -10.80
N CYS A 300 -2.81 12.74 -12.05
CA CYS A 300 -4.03 13.41 -12.47
C CYS A 300 -5.19 12.43 -12.64
N HIS A 301 -6.39 12.86 -12.19
CA HIS A 301 -7.65 12.18 -12.44
C HIS A 301 -7.87 11.97 -13.96
N PRO A 302 -8.54 10.90 -14.40
CA PRO A 302 -8.77 10.66 -15.85
C PRO A 302 -9.44 11.81 -16.57
N GLY A 303 -10.40 12.49 -15.91
CA GLY A 303 -11.22 13.53 -16.51
C GLY A 303 -12.31 12.98 -17.45
N ARG A 304 -13.24 13.83 -17.79
CA ARG A 304 -14.28 13.57 -18.79
C ARG A 304 -14.12 14.58 -19.91
N PRO A 305 -14.36 14.20 -21.17
CA PRO A 305 -14.27 15.15 -22.29
C PRO A 305 -15.30 16.27 -22.14
N LEU A 306 -14.89 17.49 -22.45
CA LEU A 306 -15.69 18.70 -22.50
C LEU A 306 -15.59 19.32 -23.89
N GLU A 307 -16.41 20.30 -24.20
CA GLU A 307 -16.33 21.06 -25.43
C GLU A 307 -14.97 21.78 -25.58
N GLY A 308 -14.50 22.00 -26.82
CA GLY A 308 -13.28 22.71 -27.13
C GLY A 308 -12.01 21.95 -26.78
N PHE A 309 -12.00 20.63 -26.95
CA PHE A 309 -10.84 19.76 -26.65
C PHE A 309 -10.29 19.95 -25.25
N ARG A 310 -11.18 19.99 -24.26
CA ARG A 310 -10.85 20.08 -22.85
C ARG A 310 -11.35 18.87 -22.09
N TRP A 311 -10.77 18.65 -20.90
CA TRP A 311 -11.13 17.59 -19.96
C TRP A 311 -11.38 18.16 -18.58
N SER A 312 -12.42 17.68 -17.92
CA SER A 312 -12.75 18.00 -16.53
C SER A 312 -11.72 17.42 -15.54
N ASP A 313 -11.92 17.68 -14.27
CA ASP A 313 -11.16 17.04 -13.18
C ASP A 313 -9.64 17.18 -13.36
N SER A 314 -9.16 18.37 -13.69
CA SER A 314 -7.73 18.63 -13.84
C SER A 314 -7.04 18.77 -12.49
N ARG A 315 -7.02 17.67 -11.74
CA ARG A 315 -6.64 17.56 -10.33
C ARG A 315 -6.08 16.19 -9.95
N PRO A 316 -5.40 16.05 -8.81
CA PRO A 316 -5.10 14.72 -8.26
C PRO A 316 -6.37 14.05 -7.73
N LEU A 317 -6.28 12.76 -7.45
CA LEU A 317 -7.36 12.03 -6.79
C LEU A 317 -7.65 12.63 -5.40
N THR A 318 -8.93 12.68 -5.03
CA THR A 318 -9.39 13.01 -3.68
C THR A 318 -9.06 11.87 -2.70
N VAL A 319 -9.19 12.11 -1.41
CA VAL A 319 -8.99 11.06 -0.40
C VAL A 319 -10.02 9.95 -0.55
N LEU A 320 -11.30 10.27 -0.87
CA LEU A 320 -12.34 9.27 -1.13
C LEU A 320 -11.96 8.36 -2.32
N GLU A 321 -11.48 8.95 -3.40
CA GLU A 321 -11.02 8.18 -4.56
C GLU A 321 -9.81 7.30 -4.22
N LEU A 322 -8.89 7.80 -3.39
CA LEU A 322 -7.75 7.02 -2.90
C LEU A 322 -8.19 5.84 -2.03
N LEU A 323 -9.19 6.01 -1.15
CA LEU A 323 -9.77 4.90 -0.37
C LEU A 323 -10.26 3.80 -1.29
N ARG A 324 -11.08 4.14 -2.28
CA ARG A 324 -11.68 3.18 -3.22
C ARG A 324 -10.62 2.45 -4.04
N VAL A 325 -9.60 3.15 -4.57
CA VAL A 325 -8.53 2.50 -5.35
C VAL A 325 -7.55 1.69 -4.50
N THR A 326 -7.58 1.86 -3.19
CA THR A 326 -6.79 1.05 -2.25
C THR A 326 -7.57 -0.17 -1.75
N GLY A 327 -8.85 -0.28 -2.09
CA GLY A 327 -9.73 -1.36 -1.65
C GLY A 327 -10.25 -1.17 -0.22
N LEU A 328 -10.54 0.08 0.15
CA LEU A 328 -11.12 0.47 1.44
C LEU A 328 -12.55 0.99 1.24
N PRO A 329 -13.41 0.90 2.26
CA PRO A 329 -14.76 1.48 2.20
C PRO A 329 -14.73 3.01 2.30
N ASP A 330 -15.81 3.65 1.82
CA ASP A 330 -15.94 5.11 1.81
C ASP A 330 -15.95 5.73 3.22
N ASP A 331 -16.39 4.95 4.21
CA ASP A 331 -16.46 5.30 5.63
C ASP A 331 -15.24 4.85 6.43
N TYR A 332 -14.15 4.44 5.77
CA TYR A 332 -12.89 4.08 6.46
C TYR A 332 -12.52 5.14 7.49
N PRO A 333 -12.21 4.75 8.75
CA PRO A 333 -12.02 5.67 9.86
C PRO A 333 -10.67 6.40 9.78
N ILE A 334 -10.63 7.49 9.03
CA ILE A 334 -9.47 8.40 9.02
C ILE A 334 -9.60 9.32 10.24
N PRO A 335 -8.57 9.42 11.12
CA PRO A 335 -8.60 10.34 12.24
C PRO A 335 -8.71 11.80 11.80
N GLU A 336 -9.52 12.60 12.50
CA GLU A 336 -9.75 14.01 12.14
C GLU A 336 -8.48 14.87 12.19
N TRP A 337 -7.53 14.51 13.05
CA TRP A 337 -6.24 15.18 13.15
C TRP A 337 -5.24 14.81 12.04
N ALA A 338 -5.55 13.80 11.22
CA ALA A 338 -4.65 13.35 10.16
C ALA A 338 -4.59 14.39 9.02
N SER A 339 -3.40 14.88 8.73
CA SER A 339 -3.19 15.79 7.61
C SER A 339 -3.35 15.10 6.26
N ASP A 340 -3.75 15.83 5.20
CA ASP A 340 -3.82 15.32 3.83
C ASP A 340 -2.51 14.63 3.40
N LYS A 341 -1.36 15.20 3.81
CA LYS A 341 -0.05 14.57 3.53
C LYS A 341 0.09 13.21 4.22
N LEU A 342 -0.22 13.12 5.52
CA LEU A 342 -0.13 11.86 6.25
C LEU A 342 -1.05 10.79 5.66
N ILE A 343 -2.27 11.16 5.27
CA ILE A 343 -3.25 10.27 4.64
C ILE A 343 -2.69 9.72 3.32
N ARG A 344 -2.17 10.59 2.45
CA ARG A 344 -1.59 10.20 1.15
C ARG A 344 -0.34 9.34 1.29
N ASP A 345 0.53 9.68 2.23
CA ASP A 345 1.71 8.88 2.54
C ASP A 345 1.31 7.47 3.00
N ALA A 346 0.34 7.37 3.91
CA ALA A 346 -0.16 6.10 4.41
C ALA A 346 -0.80 5.24 3.29
N MET A 347 -1.60 5.85 2.41
CA MET A 347 -2.20 5.18 1.25
C MET A 347 -1.15 4.75 0.21
N GLY A 348 -0.11 5.58 0.00
CA GLY A 348 0.98 5.30 -0.95
C GLY A 348 1.90 4.17 -0.50
N GLU A 349 2.05 3.96 0.80
CA GLU A 349 2.93 2.92 1.37
C GLU A 349 2.19 1.62 1.68
N CYS A 350 0.88 1.64 1.91
CA CYS A 350 0.15 0.47 2.39
C CYS A 350 0.19 -0.71 1.42
N PHE A 351 0.07 -1.91 1.96
CA PHE A 351 -0.33 -3.08 1.19
C PHE A 351 -1.85 -3.05 0.97
N ALA A 352 -2.31 -3.34 -0.25
CA ALA A 352 -3.73 -3.25 -0.59
C ALA A 352 -4.56 -4.23 0.24
N SER A 353 -5.59 -3.73 0.92
CA SER A 353 -6.34 -4.47 1.94
C SER A 353 -7.05 -5.73 1.42
N LEU A 354 -7.66 -5.69 0.23
CA LEU A 354 -8.30 -6.87 -0.38
C LEU A 354 -7.27 -7.92 -0.81
N HIS A 355 -6.07 -7.50 -1.26
CA HIS A 355 -4.99 -8.42 -1.58
C HIS A 355 -4.45 -9.11 -0.33
N VAL A 356 -4.26 -8.37 0.77
CA VAL A 356 -3.90 -8.95 2.08
C VAL A 356 -4.95 -9.95 2.54
N LEU A 357 -6.23 -9.62 2.40
CA LEU A 357 -7.32 -10.52 2.75
C LEU A 357 -7.25 -11.84 1.96
N ALA A 358 -7.00 -11.77 0.64
CA ALA A 358 -6.86 -12.96 -0.20
C ALA A 358 -5.67 -13.84 0.20
N ILE A 359 -4.53 -13.24 0.52
CA ILE A 359 -3.34 -13.97 0.99
C ILE A 359 -3.63 -14.65 2.33
N MET A 360 -4.18 -13.89 3.28
CA MET A 360 -4.41 -14.37 4.64
C MET A 360 -5.54 -15.40 4.71
N ARG A 361 -6.50 -15.37 3.76
CA ARG A 361 -7.52 -16.41 3.63
C ARG A 361 -6.88 -17.78 3.38
N GLY A 362 -5.83 -17.86 2.55
CA GLY A 362 -5.09 -19.10 2.27
C GLY A 362 -4.34 -19.68 3.48
N LEU A 363 -4.18 -18.92 4.56
CA LEU A 363 -3.62 -19.46 5.80
C LEU A 363 -4.50 -20.56 6.42
N PHE A 364 -5.78 -20.60 6.09
CA PHE A 364 -6.77 -21.52 6.64
C PHE A 364 -7.01 -22.75 5.72
N ASP A 365 -6.46 -22.76 4.51
CA ASP A 365 -6.47 -23.91 3.61
C ASP A 365 -5.37 -24.89 3.98
#